data_27262e2e666fe6d4201d675c0dd2d9da
#
_entry.id   27262e2e666fe6d4201d675c0dd2d9da
#
_cell.length_a   1.000
_cell.length_b   1.000
_cell.length_c   1.000
_cell.angle_alpha   90.00
_cell.angle_beta   90.00
_cell.angle_gamma   90.00
#
_symmetry.space_group_name_H-M   'P 1'
#
loop_
_entity.id
_entity.type
_entity.pdbx_description
1 polymer ?
#
loop_
_entity_poly.entity_id
_entity_poly.type
_entity_poly.pdbx_seq_one_letter_code
_entity_poly.pdbx_strand_id
1 'polypeptide(L)'
;NDYDLRRTIRGLVLSDAYARDSQWPEGERPSPVYFAVARPRPLTPNQYGSALVFAAADPEQLAKPKTPEDLAKRLADLEKRGENLAKRFDRPDDTFQVSVDEALYFSNSDQVQNDLLGEGGKLLGRVLKTEGLAKRLEVAFLNTLSREPSPEETETLNHYLAARNEDEKGAWQQVLWALMTSSEMRFNR
;
A
#
# COMPACT_ATOMS: atom_id res chain seq x y z
N ASN A 1 33.75 -13.76 -15.51
CA ASN A 1 32.30 -13.76 -15.24
C ASN A 1 31.47 -13.15 -16.37
N ASP A 2 32.03 -12.91 -17.53
CA ASP A 2 31.41 -12.46 -18.80
C ASP A 2 30.27 -11.39 -18.65
N TYR A 3 30.39 -10.56 -17.62
CA TYR A 3 29.39 -9.49 -17.29
C TYR A 3 27.95 -9.98 -17.23
N ASP A 4 27.71 -11.23 -16.73
CA ASP A 4 26.36 -11.76 -16.55
C ASP A 4 25.59 -10.99 -15.45
N LEU A 5 24.82 -9.99 -15.89
CA LEU A 5 24.01 -9.15 -15.01
C LEU A 5 22.95 -9.94 -14.26
N ARG A 6 22.36 -10.99 -14.87
CA ARG A 6 21.34 -11.82 -14.22
C ARG A 6 21.93 -12.57 -13.04
N ARG A 7 23.11 -13.14 -13.19
CA ARG A 7 23.83 -13.82 -12.12
C ARG A 7 24.19 -12.85 -10.99
N THR A 8 24.66 -11.65 -11.34
CA THR A 8 25.00 -10.61 -10.36
C THR A 8 23.76 -10.15 -9.57
N ILE A 9 22.68 -9.82 -10.27
CA ILE A 9 21.41 -9.42 -9.63
C ILE A 9 20.89 -10.54 -8.73
N ARG A 10 20.89 -11.79 -9.23
CA ARG A 10 20.46 -12.94 -8.43
C ARG A 10 21.31 -13.09 -7.17
N GLY A 11 22.63 -12.95 -7.26
CA GLY A 11 23.52 -13.03 -6.10
C GLY A 11 23.27 -11.94 -5.08
N LEU A 12 22.98 -10.72 -5.52
CA LEU A 12 22.63 -9.60 -4.64
C LEU A 12 21.29 -9.84 -3.93
N VAL A 13 20.24 -10.17 -4.69
CA VAL A 13 18.88 -10.33 -4.16
C VAL A 13 18.77 -11.52 -3.19
N LEU A 14 19.57 -12.58 -3.42
CA LEU A 14 19.59 -13.76 -2.55
C LEU A 14 20.60 -13.65 -1.40
N SER A 15 21.27 -12.52 -1.21
CA SER A 15 22.21 -12.34 -0.11
C SER A 15 21.49 -12.00 1.19
N ASP A 16 22.03 -12.45 2.32
CA ASP A 16 21.53 -12.11 3.66
C ASP A 16 21.54 -10.60 3.91
N ALA A 17 22.44 -9.86 3.27
CA ALA A 17 22.51 -8.41 3.36
C ALA A 17 21.28 -7.73 2.74
N TYR A 18 20.78 -8.29 1.62
CA TYR A 18 19.58 -7.77 0.96
C TYR A 18 18.28 -8.17 1.70
N ALA A 19 18.28 -9.33 2.33
CA ALA A 19 17.14 -9.86 3.08
C ALA A 19 16.96 -9.26 4.49
N ARG A 20 17.78 -8.28 4.88
CA ARG A 20 17.67 -7.63 6.19
C ARG A 20 16.38 -6.83 6.30
N ASP A 21 15.71 -7.02 7.44
CA ASP A 21 14.53 -6.24 7.82
C ASP A 21 14.92 -4.83 8.27
N SER A 22 13.99 -3.90 8.17
CA SER A 22 14.07 -2.56 8.74
C SER A 22 13.73 -2.52 10.22
N GLN A 23 13.17 -3.59 10.78
CA GLN A 23 12.86 -3.71 12.20
C GLN A 23 14.06 -4.26 12.98
N TRP A 24 14.25 -3.75 14.19
CA TRP A 24 15.22 -4.28 15.14
C TRP A 24 14.45 -4.81 16.35
N PRO A 25 14.47 -6.13 16.62
CA PRO A 25 13.54 -6.74 17.56
C PRO A 25 13.86 -6.48 19.02
N GLU A 26 15.11 -6.16 19.36
CA GLU A 26 15.55 -6.06 20.77
C GLU A 26 16.55 -4.92 21.00
N GLY A 27 16.36 -4.17 22.09
CA GLY A 27 17.29 -3.18 22.60
C GLY A 27 17.47 -1.93 21.71
N GLU A 28 18.60 -1.26 21.90
CA GLU A 28 18.94 -0.04 21.16
C GLU A 28 19.28 -0.38 19.70
N ARG A 29 18.64 0.34 18.76
CA ARG A 29 18.86 0.15 17.32
C ARG A 29 20.33 0.46 16.98
N PRO A 30 21.05 -0.45 16.31
CA PRO A 30 22.45 -0.23 15.95
C PRO A 30 22.63 0.97 15.02
N SER A 31 23.78 1.62 15.12
CA SER A 31 24.10 2.73 14.23
C SER A 31 23.96 2.32 12.76
N PRO A 32 23.37 3.17 11.92
CA PRO A 32 23.24 2.92 10.49
C PRO A 32 24.56 2.62 9.75
N VAL A 33 25.67 3.03 10.30
CA VAL A 33 27.03 2.77 9.76
C VAL A 33 27.36 1.29 9.69
N TYR A 34 26.77 0.48 10.56
CA TYR A 34 26.99 -0.98 10.57
C TYR A 34 26.16 -1.75 9.55
N PHE A 35 25.23 -1.10 8.86
CA PHE A 35 24.32 -1.76 7.91
C PHE A 35 23.63 -3.01 8.48
N ALA A 36 23.46 -3.05 9.79
CA ALA A 36 22.85 -4.20 10.47
C ALA A 36 21.35 -4.32 10.20
N VAL A 37 20.71 -3.20 9.90
CA VAL A 37 19.26 -3.07 9.64
C VAL A 37 19.05 -2.34 8.32
N ALA A 38 18.07 -2.77 7.54
CA ALA A 38 17.68 -2.04 6.34
C ALA A 38 17.13 -0.64 6.72
N ARG A 39 17.40 0.36 5.90
CA ARG A 39 16.81 1.68 6.08
C ARG A 39 15.49 1.74 5.32
N PRO A 40 14.37 2.09 5.98
CA PRO A 40 13.16 2.42 5.26
C PRO A 40 13.44 3.55 4.26
N ARG A 41 12.99 3.37 3.03
CA ARG A 41 13.12 4.38 1.99
C ARG A 41 11.73 4.79 1.54
N PRO A 42 11.46 6.10 1.40
CA PRO A 42 10.19 6.53 0.84
C PRO A 42 10.06 6.00 -0.60
N LEU A 43 8.88 5.57 -0.95
CA LEU A 43 8.55 5.18 -2.32
C LEU A 43 8.69 6.40 -3.24
N THR A 44 9.20 6.18 -4.44
CA THR A 44 9.14 7.19 -5.49
C THR A 44 7.68 7.49 -5.86
N PRO A 45 7.36 8.66 -6.46
CA PRO A 45 6.01 8.98 -6.90
C PRO A 45 5.35 7.88 -7.72
N ASN A 46 6.09 7.29 -8.67
CA ASN A 46 5.57 6.20 -9.50
C ASN A 46 5.28 4.94 -8.69
N GLN A 47 6.18 4.56 -7.78
CA GLN A 47 5.97 3.40 -6.90
C GLN A 47 4.77 3.62 -5.99
N TYR A 48 4.65 4.80 -5.38
CA TYR A 48 3.51 5.11 -4.50
C TYR A 48 2.20 5.20 -5.27
N GLY A 49 2.18 5.89 -6.43
CA GLY A 49 1.00 5.96 -7.27
C GLY A 49 0.52 4.58 -7.74
N SER A 50 1.45 3.72 -8.15
CA SER A 50 1.14 2.33 -8.51
C SER A 50 0.63 1.54 -7.30
N ALA A 51 1.31 1.64 -6.15
CA ALA A 51 0.91 0.95 -4.91
C ALA A 51 -0.52 1.31 -4.51
N LEU A 52 -0.89 2.61 -4.55
CA LEU A 52 -2.25 3.07 -4.25
C LEU A 52 -3.29 2.50 -5.21
N VAL A 53 -3.01 2.51 -6.51
CA VAL A 53 -3.95 1.99 -7.51
C VAL A 53 -4.13 0.48 -7.38
N PHE A 54 -3.05 -0.27 -7.11
CA PHE A 54 -3.12 -1.71 -6.87
C PHE A 54 -3.85 -2.02 -5.56
N ALA A 55 -3.55 -1.30 -4.48
CA ALA A 55 -4.23 -1.45 -3.19
C ALA A 55 -5.74 -1.16 -3.29
N ALA A 56 -6.13 -0.18 -4.11
CA ALA A 56 -7.53 0.16 -4.33
C ALA A 56 -8.29 -0.82 -5.24
N ALA A 57 -7.59 -1.69 -5.98
CA ALA A 57 -8.21 -2.65 -6.87
C ALA A 57 -8.87 -3.80 -6.10
N ASP A 58 -10.00 -4.31 -6.62
CA ASP A 58 -10.62 -5.53 -6.08
C ASP A 58 -9.74 -6.74 -6.44
N PRO A 59 -9.19 -7.47 -5.45
CA PRO A 59 -8.33 -8.62 -5.69
C PRO A 59 -9.01 -9.72 -6.49
N GLU A 60 -10.32 -9.93 -6.34
CA GLU A 60 -11.05 -10.90 -7.15
C GLU A 60 -11.11 -10.49 -8.63
N GLN A 61 -11.16 -9.19 -8.90
CA GLN A 61 -11.11 -8.71 -10.28
C GLN A 61 -9.74 -8.92 -10.91
N LEU A 62 -8.67 -8.84 -10.11
CA LEU A 62 -7.30 -9.14 -10.56
C LEU A 62 -7.10 -10.64 -10.82
N ALA A 63 -7.80 -11.50 -10.11
CA ALA A 63 -7.72 -12.96 -10.28
C ALA A 63 -8.56 -13.51 -11.44
N LYS A 64 -9.43 -12.70 -12.07
CA LYS A 64 -10.36 -13.13 -13.12
C LYS A 64 -9.81 -13.28 -14.55
N PRO A 65 -8.67 -12.70 -14.97
CA PRO A 65 -8.14 -12.90 -16.31
C PRO A 65 -7.97 -14.38 -16.62
N LYS A 66 -8.49 -14.80 -17.79
CA LYS A 66 -8.41 -16.20 -18.22
C LYS A 66 -7.13 -16.53 -18.97
N THR A 67 -6.45 -15.50 -19.48
CA THR A 67 -5.20 -15.65 -20.24
C THR A 67 -4.09 -14.78 -19.66
N PRO A 68 -2.81 -15.14 -19.85
CA PRO A 68 -1.68 -14.31 -19.47
C PRO A 68 -1.71 -12.92 -20.13
N GLU A 69 -2.20 -12.82 -21.37
CA GLU A 69 -2.32 -11.59 -22.14
C GLU A 69 -3.36 -10.64 -21.51
N ASP A 70 -4.51 -11.17 -21.09
CA ASP A 70 -5.54 -10.38 -20.40
C ASP A 70 -5.04 -9.86 -19.06
N LEU A 71 -4.28 -10.68 -18.32
CA LEU A 71 -3.64 -10.25 -17.09
C LEU A 71 -2.63 -9.14 -17.35
N ALA A 72 -1.73 -9.32 -18.33
CA ALA A 72 -0.73 -8.32 -18.69
C ALA A 72 -1.35 -6.98 -19.07
N LYS A 73 -2.43 -7.01 -19.88
CA LYS A 73 -3.18 -5.80 -20.25
C LYS A 73 -3.77 -5.10 -19.03
N ARG A 74 -4.36 -5.86 -18.10
CA ARG A 74 -4.95 -5.30 -16.88
C ARG A 74 -3.90 -4.68 -15.97
N LEU A 75 -2.75 -5.34 -15.81
CA LEU A 75 -1.63 -4.80 -15.03
C LEU A 75 -1.09 -3.51 -15.67
N ALA A 76 -0.91 -3.48 -16.98
CA ALA A 76 -0.48 -2.28 -17.71
C ALA A 76 -1.47 -1.11 -17.56
N ASP A 77 -2.78 -1.37 -17.56
CA ASP A 77 -3.79 -0.34 -17.31
C ASP A 77 -3.70 0.23 -15.88
N LEU A 78 -3.45 -0.63 -14.88
CA LEU A 78 -3.25 -0.19 -13.49
C LEU A 78 -1.95 0.61 -13.34
N GLU A 79 -0.85 0.15 -13.94
CA GLU A 79 0.42 0.89 -13.94
C GLU A 79 0.27 2.28 -14.55
N LYS A 80 -0.38 2.39 -15.71
CA LYS A 80 -0.66 3.68 -16.35
C LYS A 80 -1.49 4.62 -15.47
N ARG A 81 -2.46 4.08 -14.75
CA ARG A 81 -3.24 4.86 -13.76
C ARG A 81 -2.36 5.31 -12.60
N GLY A 82 -1.48 4.43 -12.10
CA GLY A 82 -0.49 4.75 -11.08
C GLY A 82 0.47 5.87 -11.51
N GLU A 83 0.99 5.82 -12.74
CA GLU A 83 1.82 6.88 -13.33
C GLU A 83 1.08 8.24 -13.42
N ASN A 84 -0.21 8.21 -13.76
CA ASN A 84 -1.02 9.43 -13.79
C ASN A 84 -1.23 10.02 -12.39
N LEU A 85 -1.45 9.16 -11.40
CA LEU A 85 -1.57 9.57 -10.00
C LEU A 85 -0.24 10.11 -9.47
N ALA A 86 0.89 9.51 -9.86
CA ALA A 86 2.24 9.90 -9.47
C ALA A 86 2.58 11.36 -9.80
N LYS A 87 1.95 11.93 -10.80
CA LYS A 87 2.13 13.35 -11.18
C LYS A 87 1.67 14.35 -10.10
N ARG A 88 0.96 13.84 -9.09
CA ARG A 88 0.47 14.63 -7.94
C ARG A 88 1.41 14.60 -6.75
N PHE A 89 2.45 13.76 -6.80
CA PHE A 89 3.36 13.55 -5.69
C PHE A 89 4.74 14.15 -5.98
N ASP A 90 5.30 14.81 -4.98
CA ASP A 90 6.66 15.32 -5.06
C ASP A 90 7.66 14.17 -4.93
N ARG A 91 8.84 14.35 -5.49
CA ARG A 91 9.94 13.42 -5.27
C ARG A 91 10.43 13.56 -3.84
N PRO A 92 10.54 12.45 -3.09
CA PRO A 92 11.14 12.50 -1.77
C PRO A 92 12.61 12.91 -1.88
N ASP A 93 13.01 13.81 -1.02
CA ASP A 93 14.41 14.18 -0.77
C ASP A 93 14.92 13.48 0.50
N ASP A 94 16.08 13.90 0.99
CA ASP A 94 16.69 13.34 2.22
C ASP A 94 15.84 13.60 3.48
N THR A 95 14.95 14.60 3.43
CA THR A 95 14.02 14.96 4.49
C THR A 95 12.60 14.75 4.00
N PHE A 96 12.14 13.48 3.99
CA PHE A 96 10.80 13.15 3.54
C PHE A 96 9.74 13.96 4.29
N GLN A 97 9.00 14.78 3.54
CA GLN A 97 7.83 15.50 4.04
C GLN A 97 6.70 15.36 3.02
N VAL A 98 5.49 15.21 3.52
CA VAL A 98 4.27 15.28 2.69
C VAL A 98 4.01 16.75 2.40
N SER A 99 3.90 17.12 1.13
CA SER A 99 3.56 18.50 0.75
C SER A 99 2.11 18.84 1.13
N VAL A 100 1.87 20.13 1.35
CA VAL A 100 0.51 20.63 1.63
C VAL A 100 -0.44 20.30 0.48
N ASP A 101 0.03 20.43 -0.76
CA ASP A 101 -0.75 20.12 -1.96
C ASP A 101 -1.15 18.64 -2.02
N GLU A 102 -0.25 17.75 -1.63
CA GLU A 102 -0.54 16.32 -1.53
C GLU A 102 -1.57 16.02 -0.44
N ALA A 103 -1.41 16.61 0.75
CA ALA A 103 -2.36 16.44 1.84
C ALA A 103 -3.77 16.96 1.46
N LEU A 104 -3.84 18.12 0.81
CA LEU A 104 -5.09 18.67 0.29
C LEU A 104 -5.70 17.79 -0.82
N TYR A 105 -4.86 17.24 -1.70
CA TYR A 105 -5.32 16.31 -2.74
C TYR A 105 -5.99 15.09 -2.15
N PHE A 106 -5.36 14.43 -1.17
CA PHE A 106 -5.93 13.26 -0.51
C PHE A 106 -7.22 13.58 0.28
N SER A 107 -7.31 14.79 0.86
CA SER A 107 -8.44 15.17 1.69
C SER A 107 -9.66 15.63 0.88
N ASN A 108 -9.45 16.29 -0.26
CA ASN A 108 -10.50 17.03 -0.95
C ASN A 108 -10.76 16.58 -2.39
N SER A 109 -9.99 15.63 -2.94
CA SER A 109 -10.13 15.26 -4.34
C SER A 109 -11.25 14.25 -4.57
N ASP A 110 -12.21 14.61 -5.40
CA ASP A 110 -13.22 13.67 -5.92
C ASP A 110 -12.56 12.48 -6.65
N GLN A 111 -11.40 12.69 -7.25
CA GLN A 111 -10.65 11.63 -7.89
C GLN A 111 -10.19 10.57 -6.87
N VAL A 112 -9.70 10.97 -5.71
CA VAL A 112 -9.35 10.04 -4.63
C VAL A 112 -10.59 9.27 -4.17
N GLN A 113 -11.70 9.99 -3.93
CA GLN A 113 -12.94 9.37 -3.48
C GLN A 113 -13.51 8.38 -4.51
N ASN A 114 -13.48 8.73 -5.79
CA ASN A 114 -14.05 7.90 -6.83
C ASN A 114 -13.08 6.82 -7.33
N ASP A 115 -11.79 7.15 -7.49
CA ASP A 115 -10.81 6.26 -8.12
C ASP A 115 -10.14 5.29 -7.15
N LEU A 116 -9.93 5.68 -5.90
CA LEU A 116 -9.33 4.83 -4.89
C LEU A 116 -10.35 4.26 -3.91
N LEU A 117 -11.29 5.07 -3.46
CA LEU A 117 -12.22 4.74 -2.37
C LEU A 117 -13.66 4.47 -2.86
N GLY A 118 -13.88 4.31 -4.16
CA GLY A 118 -15.19 3.95 -4.71
C GLY A 118 -15.54 2.48 -4.50
N GLU A 119 -16.82 2.10 -4.67
CA GLU A 119 -17.30 0.73 -4.52
C GLU A 119 -17.09 -0.14 -5.78
N GLY A 120 -17.33 0.41 -6.93
CA GLY A 120 -17.44 -0.34 -8.19
C GLY A 120 -16.15 -1.04 -8.62
N GLY A 121 -16.04 -2.36 -8.41
CA GLY A 121 -14.87 -3.15 -8.80
C GLY A 121 -13.60 -2.81 -8.05
N LYS A 122 -13.70 -2.30 -6.82
CA LYS A 122 -12.62 -1.83 -5.98
C LYS A 122 -12.65 -2.47 -4.61
N LEU A 123 -11.57 -2.26 -3.84
CA LEU A 123 -11.39 -2.83 -2.51
C LEU A 123 -12.55 -2.51 -1.57
N LEU A 124 -13.05 -1.26 -1.56
CA LEU A 124 -14.19 -0.90 -0.72
C LEU A 124 -15.41 -1.81 -0.97
N GLY A 125 -15.77 -2.00 -2.24
CA GLY A 125 -16.89 -2.86 -2.60
C GLY A 125 -16.65 -4.33 -2.20
N ARG A 126 -15.41 -4.78 -2.18
CA ARG A 126 -15.01 -6.10 -1.69
C ARG A 126 -15.16 -6.20 -0.17
N VAL A 127 -14.63 -5.22 0.57
CA VAL A 127 -14.74 -5.16 2.04
C VAL A 127 -16.19 -5.17 2.49
N LEU A 128 -17.04 -4.33 1.88
CA LEU A 128 -18.47 -4.26 2.22
C LEU A 128 -19.24 -5.56 1.96
N LYS A 129 -18.83 -6.35 0.96
CA LYS A 129 -19.42 -7.66 0.63
C LYS A 129 -18.87 -8.81 1.47
N THR A 130 -17.76 -8.61 2.17
CA THR A 130 -17.15 -9.63 3.00
C THR A 130 -17.94 -9.79 4.30
N GLU A 131 -18.29 -11.01 4.68
CA GLU A 131 -19.00 -11.27 5.92
C GLU A 131 -18.05 -11.31 7.12
N GLY A 132 -18.43 -10.65 8.20
CA GLY A 132 -17.70 -10.63 9.46
C GLY A 132 -16.63 -9.55 9.53
N LEU A 133 -16.64 -8.76 10.61
CA LEU A 133 -15.78 -7.60 10.81
C LEU A 133 -14.29 -7.96 10.77
N ALA A 134 -13.89 -9.06 11.42
CA ALA A 134 -12.49 -9.53 11.43
C ALA A 134 -11.98 -9.82 10.00
N LYS A 135 -12.78 -10.48 9.17
CA LYS A 135 -12.43 -10.78 7.78
C LYS A 135 -12.39 -9.52 6.91
N ARG A 136 -13.25 -8.54 7.16
CA ARG A 136 -13.21 -7.24 6.48
C ARG A 136 -11.91 -6.49 6.77
N LEU A 137 -11.49 -6.49 8.04
CA LEU A 137 -10.22 -5.89 8.45
C LEU A 137 -9.03 -6.62 7.80
N GLU A 138 -9.03 -7.95 7.84
CA GLU A 138 -8.02 -8.77 7.17
C GLU A 138 -7.91 -8.42 5.68
N VAL A 139 -9.03 -8.38 4.95
CA VAL A 139 -9.06 -7.99 3.53
C VAL A 139 -8.51 -6.59 3.32
N ALA A 140 -8.88 -5.62 4.15
CA ALA A 140 -8.41 -4.25 4.04
C ALA A 140 -6.89 -4.15 4.26
N PHE A 141 -6.36 -4.75 5.32
CA PHE A 141 -4.93 -4.71 5.65
C PHE A 141 -4.06 -5.49 4.67
N LEU A 142 -4.45 -6.71 4.29
CA LEU A 142 -3.69 -7.51 3.33
C LEU A 142 -3.57 -6.81 1.97
N ASN A 143 -4.63 -6.14 1.51
CA ASN A 143 -4.59 -5.46 0.21
C ASN A 143 -3.89 -4.09 0.26
N THR A 144 -3.84 -3.42 1.39
CA THR A 144 -3.18 -2.11 1.50
C THR A 144 -1.76 -2.23 2.04
N LEU A 145 -1.56 -2.98 3.12
CA LEU A 145 -0.30 -3.04 3.87
C LEU A 145 0.40 -4.41 3.77
N SER A 146 -0.18 -5.37 3.05
CA SER A 146 0.36 -6.73 2.85
C SER A 146 0.62 -7.50 4.15
N ARG A 147 -0.11 -7.19 5.21
CA ARG A 147 -0.06 -7.85 6.52
C ARG A 147 -1.44 -7.92 7.17
N GLU A 148 -1.58 -8.74 8.17
CA GLU A 148 -2.76 -8.72 9.04
C GLU A 148 -2.75 -7.51 10.00
N PRO A 149 -3.92 -7.06 10.47
CA PRO A 149 -4.00 -6.04 11.50
C PRO A 149 -3.45 -6.55 12.84
N SER A 150 -2.78 -5.69 13.59
CA SER A 150 -2.40 -6.03 14.97
C SER A 150 -3.64 -6.10 15.89
N PRO A 151 -3.51 -6.73 17.08
CA PRO A 151 -4.61 -6.72 18.06
C PRO A 151 -5.06 -5.30 18.43
N GLU A 152 -4.13 -4.37 18.59
CA GLU A 152 -4.42 -2.96 18.94
C GLU A 152 -5.13 -2.22 17.80
N GLU A 153 -4.70 -2.43 16.55
CA GLU A 153 -5.38 -1.90 15.37
C GLU A 153 -6.79 -2.47 15.24
N THR A 154 -6.94 -3.76 15.47
CA THR A 154 -8.24 -4.43 15.44
C THR A 154 -9.18 -3.85 16.49
N GLU A 155 -8.74 -3.66 17.73
CA GLU A 155 -9.54 -3.07 18.79
C GLU A 155 -9.94 -1.63 18.46
N THR A 156 -8.98 -0.82 18.03
CA THR A 156 -9.23 0.60 17.68
C THR A 156 -10.24 0.72 16.55
N LEU A 157 -10.09 -0.08 15.49
CA LEU A 157 -10.98 -0.04 14.34
C LEU A 157 -12.35 -0.63 14.63
N ASN A 158 -12.45 -1.64 15.50
CA ASN A 158 -13.75 -2.14 15.97
C ASN A 158 -14.54 -1.04 16.70
N HIS A 159 -13.89 -0.31 17.61
CA HIS A 159 -14.50 0.82 18.29
C HIS A 159 -14.95 1.92 17.32
N TYR A 160 -14.07 2.27 16.38
CA TYR A 160 -14.36 3.29 15.38
C TYR A 160 -15.56 2.93 14.50
N LEU A 161 -15.59 1.70 13.97
CA LEU A 161 -16.66 1.22 13.09
C LEU A 161 -17.98 1.05 13.84
N ALA A 162 -17.96 0.59 15.09
CA ALA A 162 -19.15 0.47 15.91
C ALA A 162 -19.81 1.84 16.20
N ALA A 163 -19.01 2.88 16.41
CA ALA A 163 -19.50 4.23 16.64
C ALA A 163 -20.10 4.89 15.38
N ARG A 164 -19.90 4.31 14.18
CA ARG A 164 -20.34 4.84 12.89
C ARG A 164 -21.21 3.87 12.10
N ASN A 165 -21.93 3.00 12.77
CA ASN A 165 -22.76 1.96 12.15
C ASN A 165 -23.89 2.51 11.26
N GLU A 166 -24.31 3.75 11.44
CA GLU A 166 -25.32 4.42 10.61
C GLU A 166 -24.79 4.79 9.21
N ASP A 167 -23.46 4.97 9.05
CA ASP A 167 -22.78 5.20 7.77
C ASP A 167 -21.62 4.21 7.59
N GLU A 168 -21.95 2.94 7.47
CA GLU A 168 -20.97 1.86 7.31
C GLU A 168 -20.04 2.11 6.12
N LYS A 169 -20.58 2.57 5.00
CA LYS A 169 -19.79 2.86 3.80
C LYS A 169 -18.78 3.98 4.03
N GLY A 170 -19.22 5.11 4.55
CA GLY A 170 -18.34 6.24 4.85
C GLY A 170 -17.28 5.87 5.89
N ALA A 171 -17.65 5.07 6.90
CA ALA A 171 -16.70 4.59 7.89
C ALA A 171 -15.59 3.72 7.25
N TRP A 172 -15.93 2.79 6.38
CA TRP A 172 -14.95 1.98 5.66
C TRP A 172 -14.13 2.77 4.64
N GLN A 173 -14.71 3.78 3.98
CA GLN A 173 -13.94 4.70 3.14
C GLN A 173 -12.85 5.40 3.96
N GLN A 174 -13.17 5.87 5.16
CA GLN A 174 -12.21 6.53 6.05
C GLN A 174 -11.13 5.57 6.56
N VAL A 175 -11.48 4.32 6.88
CA VAL A 175 -10.50 3.28 7.22
C VAL A 175 -9.53 3.03 6.07
N LEU A 176 -10.03 2.80 4.86
CA LEU A 176 -9.18 2.57 3.69
C LEU A 176 -8.34 3.81 3.34
N TRP A 177 -8.91 5.01 3.47
CA TRP A 177 -8.17 6.25 3.31
C TRP A 177 -7.00 6.34 4.31
N ALA A 178 -7.25 6.05 5.58
CA ALA A 178 -6.21 6.08 6.62
C ALA A 178 -5.10 5.05 6.35
N LEU A 179 -5.43 3.84 5.91
CA LEU A 179 -4.44 2.81 5.56
C LEU A 179 -3.61 3.24 4.35
N MET A 180 -4.23 3.73 3.28
CA MET A 180 -3.56 4.17 2.05
C MET A 180 -2.69 5.40 2.22
N THR A 181 -3.02 6.28 3.18
CA THR A 181 -2.24 7.49 3.49
C THR A 181 -1.28 7.32 4.65
N SER A 182 -1.22 6.12 5.23
CA SER A 182 -0.33 5.81 6.34
C SER A 182 1.15 5.91 5.95
N SER A 183 2.01 6.17 6.94
CA SER A 183 3.45 6.13 6.74
C SER A 183 3.93 4.75 6.29
N GLU A 184 3.26 3.68 6.72
CA GLU A 184 3.58 2.31 6.33
C GLU A 184 3.42 2.08 4.83
N MET A 185 2.37 2.63 4.22
CA MET A 185 2.15 2.55 2.76
C MET A 185 3.17 3.36 1.96
N ARG A 186 3.80 4.35 2.60
CA ARG A 186 4.74 5.30 1.96
C ARG A 186 6.17 4.81 1.90
N PHE A 187 6.55 3.86 2.73
CA PHE A 187 7.94 3.42 2.84
C PHE A 187 8.09 1.97 2.39
N ASN A 188 9.16 1.72 1.65
CA ASN A 188 9.63 0.36 1.39
C ASN A 188 10.35 -0.15 2.66
N ARG A 189 9.91 -1.30 3.13
CA ARG A 189 10.50 -2.01 4.28
C ARG A 189 11.46 -3.08 3.83
#